data_1eb17fa71a4ac0c5568018e12e97d443
#
_entry.id   1eb17fa71a4ac0c5568018e12e97d443
#
_cell.length_a   1.000
_cell.length_b   1.000
_cell.length_c   1.000
_cell.angle_alpha   90.00
_cell.angle_beta   90.00
_cell.angle_gamma   90.00
#
_symmetry.space_group_name_H-M   'P 1'
#
loop_
_entity.id
_entity.type
_entity.pdbx_description
1 polymer ?
#
loop_
_entity_poly.entity_id
_entity_poly.type
_entity_poly.pdbx_seq_one_letter_code
_entity_poly.pdbx_strand_id
1 'polypeptide(L)'
;MEKDPIDIKRLFILMLAITFFAFAFELYTYYFLPKEKPTTQVKKETFQTTLPQLMLGSTRESQKPLNVQSFDLGQYSISVALEGGKLVRIVDKKYSYDLITDTERKLNAYPLEIYTGNPEIDQKLNFSPYTLTKDGNTIIMTYSDGNISITKRLIYENGYFRLYIDSKNLPSLVYILVGSHPKGDEFYTHVGPIVSIQDHIERINIEDIKGREVITGDIKFAGEESRYYFKGFVGKISSVVIYKVENNSTLTLVEANSPLIFYAGTKEYSRLKQIGLSDVIDYGTLKLLVKPLFIFMYWIYEHLHSWVFSILALTLIVRLFMFPLTYKSSVSMMKLSELAPKMQEIRERYKDDPIKMQEEIMKLYSQAGFNPMSGCLPILLQIPVFFALYKVLTITADLQLASMFWIPSLAQKDPYYILPILMGLTMIAQQFISPNPDKTQNFMMYISSIAFTFLFASFPAGLVLYWTFNNILNIFQSYLIKRLIFKDKDKGEKSIKKKVK
;
A
#
# COMPACT_ATOMS: atom_id res chain seq x y z
N MET A 1 43.51 -16.22 19.92
CA MET A 1 42.70 -15.50 18.93
C MET A 1 42.07 -14.32 19.66
N GLU A 2 42.74 -13.18 19.65
CA GLU A 2 42.19 -11.92 20.17
C GLU A 2 41.00 -11.53 19.33
N LYS A 3 39.81 -11.45 19.96
CA LYS A 3 38.63 -10.87 19.30
C LYS A 3 38.76 -9.35 19.40
N ASP A 4 38.92 -8.71 18.26
CA ASP A 4 38.92 -7.25 18.17
C ASP A 4 37.69 -6.68 18.91
N PRO A 5 37.87 -5.64 19.73
CA PRO A 5 36.77 -5.01 20.45
C PRO A 5 35.79 -4.36 19.48
N ILE A 6 34.53 -4.74 19.56
CA ILE A 6 33.47 -4.21 18.69
C ILE A 6 33.24 -2.74 19.03
N ASP A 7 33.58 -1.85 18.11
CA ASP A 7 33.36 -0.41 18.25
C ASP A 7 31.86 -0.09 18.23
N ILE A 8 31.33 0.37 19.37
CA ILE A 8 29.90 0.70 19.54
C ILE A 8 29.44 1.77 18.54
N LYS A 9 30.33 2.73 18.17
CA LYS A 9 30.02 3.71 17.12
C LYS A 9 29.89 3.03 15.76
N ARG A 10 30.79 2.10 15.44
CA ARG A 10 30.70 1.31 14.20
C ARG A 10 29.48 0.42 14.20
N LEU A 11 29.10 -0.16 15.34
CA LEU A 11 27.88 -0.96 15.46
C LEU A 11 26.62 -0.12 15.26
N PHE A 12 26.58 1.10 15.81
CA PHE A 12 25.46 2.04 15.64
C PHE A 12 25.39 2.55 14.18
N ILE A 13 26.54 2.90 13.57
CA ILE A 13 26.63 3.25 12.16
C ILE A 13 26.23 2.06 11.27
N LEU A 14 26.64 0.84 11.62
CA LEU A 14 26.27 -0.37 10.92
C LEU A 14 24.76 -0.62 11.01
N MET A 15 24.16 -0.37 12.18
CA MET A 15 22.70 -0.49 12.36
C MET A 15 21.92 0.56 11.57
N LEU A 16 22.36 1.83 11.60
CA LEU A 16 21.79 2.87 10.74
C LEU A 16 21.99 2.52 9.27
N ALA A 17 23.15 2.01 8.91
CA ALA A 17 23.44 1.53 7.57
C ALA A 17 22.55 0.33 7.19
N ILE A 18 22.36 -0.66 8.07
CA ILE A 18 21.47 -1.80 7.83
C ILE A 18 20.02 -1.34 7.69
N THR A 19 19.56 -0.41 8.53
CA THR A 19 18.21 0.15 8.43
C THR A 19 18.02 0.94 7.15
N PHE A 20 19.00 1.79 6.81
CA PHE A 20 19.04 2.53 5.55
C PHE A 20 19.18 1.59 4.35
N PHE A 21 20.03 0.56 4.46
CA PHE A 21 20.19 -0.46 3.42
C PHE A 21 18.94 -1.33 3.27
N ALA A 22 18.24 -1.70 4.34
CA ALA A 22 16.97 -2.43 4.25
C ALA A 22 15.90 -1.57 3.58
N PHE A 23 15.81 -0.30 3.94
CA PHE A 23 14.90 0.66 3.29
C PHE A 23 15.33 0.95 1.83
N ALA A 24 16.62 1.21 1.60
CA ALA A 24 17.16 1.41 0.26
C ALA A 24 17.08 0.13 -0.58
N PHE A 25 17.23 -1.05 0.02
CA PHE A 25 17.05 -2.34 -0.63
C PHE A 25 15.60 -2.59 -0.99
N GLU A 26 14.65 -2.24 -0.12
CA GLU A 26 13.23 -2.33 -0.42
C GLU A 26 12.82 -1.34 -1.53
N LEU A 27 13.32 -0.11 -1.49
CA LEU A 27 13.20 0.85 -2.59
C LEU A 27 13.90 0.33 -3.86
N TYR A 28 15.10 -0.21 -3.73
CA TYR A 28 15.84 -0.79 -4.85
C TYR A 28 15.12 -2.00 -5.44
N THR A 29 14.59 -2.91 -4.62
CA THR A 29 13.79 -4.06 -5.09
C THR A 29 12.50 -3.60 -5.76
N TYR A 30 11.92 -2.52 -5.26
CA TYR A 30 10.71 -1.95 -5.85
C TYR A 30 10.97 -1.26 -7.19
N TYR A 31 12.07 -0.49 -7.31
CA TYR A 31 12.35 0.32 -8.49
C TYR A 31 13.31 -0.33 -9.49
N PHE A 32 14.23 -1.18 -9.06
CA PHE A 32 15.35 -1.63 -9.89
C PHE A 32 15.49 -3.14 -10.05
N LEU A 33 14.95 -3.98 -9.15
CA LEU A 33 14.95 -5.40 -9.42
C LEU A 33 13.87 -5.73 -10.46
N PRO A 34 14.25 -6.41 -11.55
CA PRO A 34 13.24 -6.99 -12.43
C PRO A 34 12.39 -7.92 -11.56
N LYS A 35 11.12 -7.58 -11.39
CA LYS A 35 10.15 -8.50 -10.77
C LYS A 35 10.30 -9.79 -11.55
N GLU A 36 10.59 -10.91 -10.88
CA GLU A 36 10.81 -12.19 -11.53
C GLU A 36 9.73 -12.38 -12.59
N LYS A 37 10.16 -12.35 -13.85
CA LYS A 37 9.25 -12.68 -14.94
C LYS A 37 8.87 -14.13 -14.68
N PRO A 38 7.59 -14.46 -14.51
CA PRO A 38 7.21 -15.83 -14.35
C PRO A 38 7.82 -16.59 -15.53
N THR A 39 8.55 -17.66 -15.25
CA THR A 39 9.16 -18.54 -16.24
C THR A 39 8.12 -19.35 -17.04
N THR A 40 6.88 -18.96 -16.93
CA THR A 40 5.84 -19.39 -17.84
C THR A 40 6.12 -18.67 -19.14
N GLN A 41 6.70 -19.39 -20.09
CA GLN A 41 6.81 -18.93 -21.46
C GLN A 41 5.44 -18.42 -21.86
N VAL A 42 5.28 -17.07 -21.84
CA VAL A 42 4.22 -16.41 -22.58
C VAL A 42 4.47 -16.89 -24.00
N LYS A 43 3.69 -17.87 -24.46
CA LYS A 43 3.75 -18.30 -25.82
C LYS A 43 3.48 -17.06 -26.65
N LYS A 44 4.54 -16.48 -27.21
CA LYS A 44 4.46 -15.56 -28.34
C LYS A 44 4.02 -16.39 -29.54
N GLU A 45 2.80 -16.90 -29.47
CA GLU A 45 2.17 -17.46 -30.65
C GLU A 45 1.88 -16.24 -31.54
N THR A 46 2.51 -16.26 -32.69
CA THR A 46 2.13 -15.43 -33.81
C THR A 46 0.72 -15.84 -34.25
N PHE A 47 -0.28 -15.44 -33.47
CA PHE A 47 -1.65 -15.47 -33.94
C PHE A 47 -1.77 -14.47 -35.07
N GLN A 48 -2.03 -14.96 -36.29
CA GLN A 48 -2.41 -14.15 -37.45
C GLN A 48 -3.85 -13.60 -37.33
N THR A 49 -4.36 -13.37 -36.13
CA THR A 49 -5.55 -12.57 -35.93
C THR A 49 -5.13 -11.10 -35.92
N THR A 50 -5.76 -10.32 -36.77
CA THR A 50 -5.59 -8.87 -36.80
C THR A 50 -5.89 -8.31 -35.43
N LEU A 51 -4.83 -8.01 -34.67
CA LEU A 51 -4.95 -7.36 -33.37
C LEU A 51 -5.65 -6.03 -33.54
N PRO A 52 -6.53 -5.63 -32.62
CA PRO A 52 -7.24 -4.36 -32.72
C PRO A 52 -6.22 -3.23 -32.84
N GLN A 53 -6.37 -2.43 -33.89
CA GLN A 53 -5.59 -1.25 -34.08
C GLN A 53 -6.36 -0.09 -33.44
N LEU A 54 -5.86 0.39 -32.27
CA LEU A 54 -6.46 1.58 -31.67
C LEU A 54 -6.41 2.71 -32.69
N MET A 55 -7.56 3.26 -33.05
CA MET A 55 -7.65 4.46 -33.85
C MET A 55 -7.25 5.68 -33.02
N LEU A 56 -5.95 5.79 -32.71
CA LEU A 56 -5.40 6.91 -31.94
C LEU A 56 -5.00 8.04 -32.89
N GLY A 57 -5.54 9.21 -32.68
CA GLY A 57 -5.02 10.47 -33.20
C GLY A 57 -5.72 11.00 -34.46
N SER A 58 -5.25 10.70 -35.64
CA SER A 58 -5.55 11.46 -36.86
C SER A 58 -6.98 11.34 -37.44
N THR A 59 -7.76 10.34 -37.04
CA THR A 59 -9.14 10.13 -37.46
C THR A 59 -10.18 10.68 -36.48
N ARG A 60 -9.74 11.16 -35.30
CA ARG A 60 -10.62 11.67 -34.22
C ARG A 60 -10.78 13.21 -34.24
N GLU A 61 -10.31 13.88 -35.27
CA GLU A 61 -10.21 15.35 -35.40
C GLU A 61 -11.53 16.13 -35.47
N SER A 62 -12.66 15.49 -35.64
CA SER A 62 -13.94 16.18 -35.51
C SER A 62 -14.63 15.87 -34.19
N GLN A 63 -14.15 16.49 -33.09
CA GLN A 63 -14.81 16.45 -31.79
C GLN A 63 -16.14 17.26 -31.85
N LYS A 64 -17.15 16.67 -32.40
CA LYS A 64 -18.51 17.10 -32.06
C LYS A 64 -18.70 16.78 -30.56
N PRO A 65 -19.31 17.69 -29.77
CA PRO A 65 -19.66 17.41 -28.42
C PRO A 65 -20.48 16.11 -28.37
N LEU A 66 -20.08 15.16 -27.52
CA LEU A 66 -20.77 13.88 -27.33
C LEU A 66 -22.17 14.15 -26.75
N ASN A 67 -23.17 13.49 -27.26
CA ASN A 67 -24.51 13.49 -26.67
C ASN A 67 -24.48 12.55 -25.47
N VAL A 68 -24.63 13.08 -24.27
CA VAL A 68 -24.41 12.34 -23.01
C VAL A 68 -25.70 12.25 -22.22
N GLN A 69 -26.02 11.05 -21.78
CA GLN A 69 -27.09 10.79 -20.82
C GLN A 69 -26.51 10.32 -19.48
N SER A 70 -26.92 10.95 -18.37
CA SER A 70 -26.41 10.66 -17.04
C SER A 70 -27.42 9.81 -16.25
N PHE A 71 -26.89 8.87 -15.47
CA PHE A 71 -27.66 7.94 -14.64
C PHE A 71 -27.10 7.92 -13.23
N ASP A 72 -28.00 7.94 -12.26
CA ASP A 72 -27.70 7.71 -10.87
C ASP A 72 -27.98 6.25 -10.51
N LEU A 73 -26.93 5.50 -10.08
CA LEU A 73 -26.99 4.08 -9.78
C LEU A 73 -26.36 3.81 -8.40
N GLY A 74 -27.16 3.92 -7.37
CA GLY A 74 -26.72 3.69 -5.99
C GLY A 74 -25.53 4.58 -5.60
N GLN A 75 -24.36 4.02 -5.44
CA GLN A 75 -23.16 4.77 -5.08
C GLN A 75 -22.39 5.35 -6.25
N TYR A 76 -22.82 5.11 -7.49
CA TYR A 76 -22.21 5.67 -8.69
C TYR A 76 -23.11 6.70 -9.38
N SER A 77 -22.49 7.72 -9.94
CA SER A 77 -23.06 8.57 -10.99
C SER A 77 -22.28 8.29 -12.25
N ILE A 78 -22.95 7.77 -13.29
CA ILE A 78 -22.32 7.46 -14.56
C ILE A 78 -22.93 8.28 -15.69
N SER A 79 -22.11 8.58 -16.69
CA SER A 79 -22.59 9.22 -17.91
C SER A 79 -22.18 8.39 -19.12
N VAL A 80 -23.15 8.12 -19.97
CA VAL A 80 -23.00 7.32 -21.20
C VAL A 80 -23.14 8.23 -22.40
N ALA A 81 -22.17 8.16 -23.31
CA ALA A 81 -22.30 8.81 -24.62
C ALA A 81 -23.20 7.98 -25.52
N LEU A 82 -24.09 8.64 -26.23
CA LEU A 82 -24.92 8.00 -27.27
C LEU A 82 -24.02 7.43 -28.38
N GLU A 83 -22.97 8.19 -28.76
CA GLU A 83 -21.99 7.75 -29.74
C GLU A 83 -21.13 6.62 -29.14
N GLY A 84 -21.34 5.42 -29.65
CA GLY A 84 -20.58 4.22 -29.24
C GLY A 84 -21.10 3.51 -27.98
N GLY A 85 -22.10 4.05 -27.27
CA GLY A 85 -22.62 3.46 -26.05
C GLY A 85 -21.46 3.19 -25.07
N LYS A 86 -20.71 4.24 -24.72
CA LYS A 86 -19.47 4.18 -23.92
C LYS A 86 -19.55 5.06 -22.67
N LEU A 87 -18.78 4.72 -21.64
CA LEU A 87 -18.81 5.42 -20.35
C LEU A 87 -17.86 6.61 -20.39
N VAL A 88 -18.39 7.83 -20.39
CA VAL A 88 -17.61 9.08 -20.44
C VAL A 88 -17.42 9.74 -19.08
N ARG A 89 -18.13 9.23 -18.06
CA ARG A 89 -17.99 9.64 -16.66
C ARG A 89 -18.38 8.48 -15.75
N ILE A 90 -17.58 8.21 -14.71
CA ILE A 90 -17.84 7.21 -13.68
C ILE A 90 -17.40 7.82 -12.36
N VAL A 91 -18.34 8.33 -11.57
CA VAL A 91 -18.05 8.93 -10.28
C VAL A 91 -18.45 7.99 -9.14
N ASP A 92 -17.50 7.56 -8.34
CA ASP A 92 -17.78 6.95 -7.03
C ASP A 92 -18.16 8.08 -6.06
N LYS A 93 -19.45 8.16 -5.72
CA LYS A 93 -20.01 9.23 -4.88
C LYS A 93 -19.45 9.22 -3.46
N LYS A 94 -19.11 8.06 -2.93
CA LYS A 94 -18.53 7.91 -1.58
C LYS A 94 -17.20 8.64 -1.47
N TYR A 95 -16.37 8.55 -2.53
CA TYR A 95 -15.03 9.16 -2.57
C TYR A 95 -14.99 10.44 -3.40
N SER A 96 -16.11 10.82 -4.04
CA SER A 96 -16.21 11.98 -4.96
C SER A 96 -15.13 11.96 -6.04
N TYR A 97 -14.81 10.75 -6.57
CA TYR A 97 -13.72 10.54 -7.51
C TYR A 97 -14.26 10.06 -8.86
N ASP A 98 -13.84 10.75 -9.94
CA ASP A 98 -14.14 10.35 -11.32
C ASP A 98 -13.06 9.41 -11.85
N LEU A 99 -13.45 8.21 -12.22
CA LEU A 99 -12.56 7.16 -12.73
C LEU A 99 -12.23 7.29 -14.22
N ILE A 100 -12.87 8.24 -14.91
CA ILE A 100 -12.48 8.60 -16.26
C ILE A 100 -11.33 9.59 -16.20
N THR A 101 -10.23 9.23 -16.82
CA THR A 101 -8.95 9.94 -16.73
C THR A 101 -8.82 11.04 -17.76
N ASP A 102 -7.86 11.96 -17.56
CA ASP A 102 -7.53 13.00 -18.54
C ASP A 102 -6.98 12.40 -19.84
N THR A 103 -6.27 11.26 -19.75
CA THR A 103 -5.78 10.50 -20.91
C THR A 103 -6.94 10.01 -21.77
N GLU A 104 -7.98 9.43 -21.18
CA GLU A 104 -9.16 8.96 -21.89
C GLU A 104 -9.92 10.10 -22.55
N ARG A 105 -10.08 11.22 -21.85
CA ARG A 105 -10.71 12.43 -22.40
C ARG A 105 -9.92 13.01 -23.56
N LYS A 106 -8.60 13.14 -23.40
CA LYS A 106 -7.70 13.68 -24.43
C LYS A 106 -7.69 12.80 -25.68
N LEU A 107 -7.67 11.47 -25.49
CA LEU A 107 -7.66 10.51 -26.61
C LEU A 107 -9.07 10.18 -27.15
N ASN A 108 -10.13 10.69 -26.50
CA ASN A 108 -11.54 10.33 -26.79
C ASN A 108 -11.74 8.80 -26.79
N ALA A 109 -11.04 8.07 -25.89
CA ALA A 109 -11.03 6.63 -25.79
C ALA A 109 -11.61 6.23 -24.44
N TYR A 110 -12.81 5.69 -24.42
CA TYR A 110 -13.57 5.50 -23.18
C TYR A 110 -13.92 4.04 -22.92
N PRO A 111 -14.08 3.63 -21.66
CA PRO A 111 -14.51 2.27 -21.32
C PRO A 111 -15.77 1.84 -22.06
N LEU A 112 -15.84 0.54 -22.38
CA LEU A 112 -16.87 -0.14 -23.18
C LEU A 112 -16.82 0.14 -24.68
N GLU A 113 -15.82 0.82 -25.23
CA GLU A 113 -15.56 0.80 -26.66
C GLU A 113 -15.22 -0.64 -27.12
N ILE A 114 -15.70 -1.02 -28.31
CA ILE A 114 -15.56 -2.36 -28.89
C ILE A 114 -14.63 -2.31 -30.08
N TYR A 115 -13.69 -3.25 -30.13
CA TYR A 115 -12.73 -3.38 -31.23
C TYR A 115 -12.75 -4.79 -31.77
N THR A 116 -12.93 -4.92 -33.10
CA THR A 116 -13.00 -6.21 -33.81
C THR A 116 -11.73 -6.50 -34.62
N GLY A 117 -10.84 -5.51 -34.71
CA GLY A 117 -9.69 -5.53 -35.60
C GLY A 117 -10.01 -5.12 -37.04
N ASN A 118 -11.28 -4.83 -37.38
CA ASN A 118 -11.71 -4.24 -38.63
C ASN A 118 -12.02 -2.75 -38.41
N PRO A 119 -11.22 -1.83 -38.98
CA PRO A 119 -11.38 -0.39 -38.75
C PRO A 119 -12.75 0.18 -39.14
N GLU A 120 -13.38 -0.34 -40.18
CA GLU A 120 -14.70 0.14 -40.63
C GLU A 120 -15.81 -0.26 -39.64
N ILE A 121 -15.75 -1.50 -39.12
CA ILE A 121 -16.68 -1.99 -38.10
C ILE A 121 -16.42 -1.23 -36.81
N ASP A 122 -15.17 -1.09 -36.40
CA ASP A 122 -14.77 -0.42 -35.16
C ASP A 122 -15.21 1.05 -35.15
N GLN A 123 -15.12 1.72 -36.30
CA GLN A 123 -15.62 3.08 -36.46
C GLN A 123 -17.14 3.15 -36.27
N LYS A 124 -17.90 2.23 -36.87
CA LYS A 124 -19.36 2.17 -36.68
C LYS A 124 -19.72 1.89 -35.24
N LEU A 125 -19.09 0.90 -34.61
CA LEU A 125 -19.40 0.47 -33.24
C LEU A 125 -19.08 1.56 -32.19
N ASN A 126 -18.07 2.39 -32.40
CA ASN A 126 -17.60 3.32 -31.38
C ASN A 126 -18.01 4.79 -31.62
N PHE A 127 -18.55 5.12 -32.81
CA PHE A 127 -18.90 6.50 -33.15
C PHE A 127 -20.33 6.68 -33.67
N SER A 128 -21.06 5.60 -33.98
CA SER A 128 -22.48 5.72 -34.37
C SER A 128 -23.38 5.89 -33.12
N PRO A 129 -24.54 6.50 -33.26
CA PRO A 129 -25.48 6.69 -32.17
C PRO A 129 -26.13 5.36 -31.75
N TYR A 130 -26.14 5.12 -30.45
CA TYR A 130 -26.85 4.00 -29.79
C TYR A 130 -28.19 4.47 -29.22
N THR A 131 -29.17 3.60 -29.21
CA THR A 131 -30.38 3.78 -28.41
C THR A 131 -30.10 3.40 -26.98
N LEU A 132 -30.35 4.32 -26.04
CA LEU A 132 -30.19 4.10 -24.63
C LEU A 132 -31.56 3.92 -23.94
N THR A 133 -31.71 2.85 -23.18
CA THR A 133 -32.88 2.64 -22.32
C THR A 133 -32.43 2.26 -20.92
N LYS A 134 -33.17 2.73 -19.92
CA LYS A 134 -32.91 2.36 -18.49
C LYS A 134 -34.12 1.60 -17.97
N ASP A 135 -33.84 0.45 -17.36
CA ASP A 135 -34.82 -0.35 -16.63
C ASP A 135 -34.26 -0.69 -15.24
N GLY A 136 -34.77 -0.03 -14.22
CA GLY A 136 -34.25 -0.16 -12.85
C GLY A 136 -32.77 0.16 -12.75
N ASN A 137 -31.97 -0.85 -12.39
CA ASN A 137 -30.49 -0.77 -12.28
C ASN A 137 -29.77 -1.17 -13.58
N THR A 138 -30.49 -1.43 -14.66
CA THR A 138 -29.94 -1.86 -15.94
C THR A 138 -29.96 -0.72 -16.95
N ILE A 139 -28.83 -0.51 -17.60
CA ILE A 139 -28.71 0.37 -18.77
C ILE A 139 -28.49 -0.51 -19.99
N ILE A 140 -29.33 -0.35 -20.99
CA ILE A 140 -29.29 -1.08 -22.25
C ILE A 140 -28.89 -0.12 -23.34
N MET A 141 -27.83 -0.45 -24.07
CA MET A 141 -27.24 0.33 -25.14
C MET A 141 -27.28 -0.51 -26.42
N THR A 142 -28.11 -0.15 -27.40
CA THR A 142 -28.31 -0.95 -28.63
C THR A 142 -27.93 -0.14 -29.86
N TYR A 143 -27.13 -0.75 -30.73
CA TYR A 143 -26.82 -0.28 -32.06
C TYR A 143 -27.19 -1.34 -33.10
N SER A 144 -27.78 -0.89 -34.23
CA SER A 144 -28.02 -1.75 -35.39
C SER A 144 -28.04 -0.89 -36.67
N ASP A 145 -27.36 -1.35 -37.71
CA ASP A 145 -27.40 -0.75 -39.03
C ASP A 145 -28.11 -1.66 -40.07
N GLY A 146 -28.80 -2.70 -39.61
CA GLY A 146 -29.45 -3.71 -40.45
C GLY A 146 -28.53 -4.89 -40.83
N ASN A 147 -27.22 -4.66 -40.84
CA ASN A 147 -26.21 -5.68 -41.17
C ASN A 147 -25.57 -6.26 -39.93
N ILE A 148 -25.08 -5.38 -39.06
CA ILE A 148 -24.51 -5.70 -37.76
C ILE A 148 -25.39 -5.17 -36.63
N SER A 149 -25.44 -5.86 -35.51
CA SER A 149 -26.07 -5.34 -34.31
C SER A 149 -25.28 -5.73 -33.07
N ILE A 150 -25.32 -4.82 -32.09
CA ILE A 150 -24.73 -5.05 -30.76
C ILE A 150 -25.66 -4.45 -29.70
N THR A 151 -25.83 -5.19 -28.62
CA THR A 151 -26.54 -4.75 -27.42
C THR A 151 -25.61 -4.94 -26.22
N LYS A 152 -25.28 -3.86 -25.52
CA LYS A 152 -24.54 -3.86 -24.26
C LYS A 152 -25.55 -3.65 -23.14
N ARG A 153 -25.66 -4.61 -22.22
CA ARG A 153 -26.50 -4.49 -21.01
C ARG A 153 -25.59 -4.35 -19.80
N LEU A 154 -25.63 -3.20 -19.14
CA LEU A 154 -24.85 -2.87 -17.96
C LEU A 154 -25.77 -2.86 -16.75
N ILE A 155 -25.62 -3.83 -15.86
CA ILE A 155 -26.45 -4.03 -14.66
C ILE A 155 -25.65 -3.64 -13.44
N TYR A 156 -26.10 -2.66 -12.68
CA TYR A 156 -25.48 -2.28 -11.41
C TYR A 156 -25.88 -3.25 -10.29
N GLU A 157 -24.86 -3.84 -9.62
CA GLU A 157 -25.02 -4.78 -8.51
C GLU A 157 -24.04 -4.42 -7.38
N ASN A 158 -24.53 -4.00 -6.21
CA ASN A 158 -23.72 -3.87 -4.97
C ASN A 158 -22.30 -3.26 -5.12
N GLY A 159 -22.14 -2.24 -5.98
CA GLY A 159 -20.86 -1.54 -6.14
C GLY A 159 -19.98 -2.01 -7.30
N TYR A 160 -20.50 -2.85 -8.17
CA TYR A 160 -19.89 -3.24 -9.44
C TYR A 160 -20.95 -3.33 -10.54
N PHE A 161 -20.50 -3.53 -11.78
CA PHE A 161 -21.40 -3.66 -12.91
C PHE A 161 -21.23 -5.02 -13.57
N ARG A 162 -22.35 -5.68 -13.89
CA ARG A 162 -22.33 -6.87 -14.72
C ARG A 162 -22.62 -6.47 -16.17
N LEU A 163 -21.71 -6.82 -17.08
CA LEU A 163 -21.79 -6.50 -18.49
C LEU A 163 -22.15 -7.74 -19.30
N TYR A 164 -23.24 -7.62 -20.07
CA TYR A 164 -23.61 -8.57 -21.10
C TYR A 164 -23.48 -7.92 -22.47
N ILE A 165 -22.91 -8.64 -23.43
CA ILE A 165 -22.76 -8.19 -24.81
C ILE A 165 -23.39 -9.26 -25.71
N ASP A 166 -24.46 -8.88 -26.38
CA ASP A 166 -25.11 -9.69 -27.40
C ASP A 166 -24.84 -9.06 -28.76
N SER A 167 -24.37 -9.83 -29.72
CA SER A 167 -24.03 -9.31 -31.06
C SER A 167 -24.46 -10.25 -32.17
N LYS A 168 -24.73 -9.67 -33.35
CA LYS A 168 -25.01 -10.41 -34.59
C LYS A 168 -24.09 -9.91 -35.70
N ASN A 169 -23.58 -10.87 -36.48
CA ASN A 169 -22.70 -10.61 -37.61
C ASN A 169 -21.41 -9.82 -37.24
N LEU A 170 -20.94 -9.97 -36.00
CA LEU A 170 -19.61 -9.51 -35.61
C LEU A 170 -18.63 -10.70 -35.58
N PRO A 171 -17.33 -10.45 -35.73
CA PRO A 171 -16.29 -11.46 -35.52
C PRO A 171 -16.46 -12.14 -34.15
N SER A 172 -16.06 -13.40 -34.05
CA SER A 172 -16.15 -14.18 -32.82
C SER A 172 -15.25 -13.63 -31.70
N LEU A 173 -14.23 -12.89 -32.07
CA LEU A 173 -13.31 -12.21 -31.15
C LEU A 173 -13.58 -10.72 -31.16
N VAL A 174 -13.92 -10.16 -30.02
CA VAL A 174 -14.04 -8.72 -29.80
C VAL A 174 -13.24 -8.31 -28.56
N TYR A 175 -12.61 -7.16 -28.68
CA TYR A 175 -11.90 -6.54 -27.56
C TYR A 175 -12.74 -5.39 -26.98
N ILE A 176 -12.73 -5.28 -25.67
CA ILE A 176 -13.44 -4.23 -24.92
C ILE A 176 -12.40 -3.34 -24.27
N LEU A 177 -12.53 -2.03 -24.46
CA LEU A 177 -11.64 -1.07 -23.81
C LEU A 177 -11.97 -0.94 -22.33
N VAL A 178 -10.96 -1.14 -21.48
CA VAL A 178 -10.98 -0.84 -20.04
C VAL A 178 -10.77 0.66 -19.81
N GLY A 179 -9.87 1.25 -20.55
CA GLY A 179 -9.40 2.62 -20.41
C GLY A 179 -7.96 2.71 -19.92
N SER A 180 -7.63 3.83 -19.27
CA SER A 180 -6.31 4.14 -18.69
C SER A 180 -6.33 4.05 -17.17
N HIS A 181 -5.14 4.00 -16.55
CA HIS A 181 -5.00 3.92 -15.09
C HIS A 181 -5.60 5.16 -14.40
N PRO A 182 -6.39 4.98 -13.34
CA PRO A 182 -6.92 6.08 -12.54
C PRO A 182 -5.79 6.94 -11.95
N LYS A 183 -5.99 8.26 -11.89
CA LYS A 183 -5.02 9.19 -11.32
C LYS A 183 -4.78 8.83 -9.84
N GLY A 184 -3.53 8.76 -9.45
CA GLY A 184 -3.13 8.42 -8.08
C GLY A 184 -1.70 8.79 -7.80
N ASP A 185 -1.32 8.68 -6.53
CA ASP A 185 0.04 8.86 -6.06
C ASP A 185 0.85 7.60 -6.38
N GLU A 186 1.97 7.76 -7.07
CA GLU A 186 2.89 6.67 -7.44
C GLU A 186 3.80 6.25 -6.28
N PHE A 187 3.76 6.98 -5.17
CA PHE A 187 4.66 6.71 -4.07
C PHE A 187 4.40 5.34 -3.44
N TYR A 188 5.35 4.43 -3.59
CA TYR A 188 5.36 3.10 -2.98
C TYR A 188 4.25 2.13 -3.44
N THR A 189 3.61 2.42 -4.57
CA THR A 189 2.54 1.58 -5.15
C THR A 189 2.67 1.52 -6.66
N HIS A 190 2.20 0.42 -7.25
CA HIS A 190 2.13 0.29 -8.70
C HIS A 190 1.02 1.18 -9.26
N VAL A 191 1.30 1.81 -10.42
CA VAL A 191 0.36 2.54 -11.24
C VAL A 191 0.48 2.01 -12.66
N GLY A 192 -0.63 1.59 -13.26
CA GLY A 192 -0.63 1.04 -14.61
C GLY A 192 -1.39 -0.29 -14.74
N PRO A 193 -1.08 -1.06 -15.79
CA PRO A 193 -1.78 -2.30 -16.10
C PRO A 193 -1.50 -3.41 -15.09
N ILE A 194 -2.56 -4.18 -14.78
CA ILE A 194 -2.51 -5.36 -13.92
C ILE A 194 -3.30 -6.49 -14.54
N VAL A 195 -2.74 -7.69 -14.55
CA VAL A 195 -3.34 -8.89 -15.13
C VAL A 195 -3.18 -10.07 -14.17
N SER A 196 -4.23 -10.85 -13.97
CA SER A 196 -4.17 -12.10 -13.22
C SER A 196 -4.13 -13.27 -14.15
N ILE A 197 -2.98 -13.91 -14.28
CA ILE A 197 -2.77 -15.10 -15.11
C ILE A 197 -2.71 -16.31 -14.19
N GLN A 198 -3.64 -17.26 -14.35
CA GLN A 198 -3.82 -18.38 -13.43
C GLN A 198 -3.98 -17.89 -11.98
N ASP A 199 -3.00 -18.15 -11.09
CA ASP A 199 -2.98 -17.72 -9.70
C ASP A 199 -1.90 -16.65 -9.43
N HIS A 200 -1.26 -16.13 -10.49
CA HIS A 200 -0.23 -15.12 -10.41
C HIS A 200 -0.76 -13.76 -10.88
N ILE A 201 -0.36 -12.69 -10.17
CA ILE A 201 -0.69 -11.32 -10.54
C ILE A 201 0.54 -10.66 -11.11
N GLU A 202 0.41 -10.23 -12.35
CA GLU A 202 1.44 -9.47 -13.04
C GLU A 202 1.06 -7.98 -13.05
N ARG A 203 1.96 -7.17 -12.49
CA ARG A 203 1.91 -5.71 -12.51
C ARG A 203 2.94 -5.22 -13.51
N ILE A 204 2.47 -4.61 -14.59
CA ILE A 204 3.30 -4.28 -15.75
C ILE A 204 3.76 -2.85 -15.63
N ASN A 205 5.07 -2.63 -15.59
CA ASN A 205 5.60 -1.28 -15.57
C ASN A 205 5.42 -0.64 -16.95
N ILE A 206 4.85 0.55 -16.96
CA ILE A 206 4.57 1.29 -18.21
C ILE A 206 5.86 1.57 -18.98
N GLU A 207 6.98 1.77 -18.28
CA GLU A 207 8.29 2.04 -18.88
C GLU A 207 8.80 0.87 -19.72
N ASP A 208 8.49 -0.37 -19.33
CA ASP A 208 8.93 -1.59 -20.01
C ASP A 208 8.16 -1.88 -21.30
N ILE A 209 7.00 -1.23 -21.50
CA ILE A 209 6.15 -1.44 -22.68
C ILE A 209 6.73 -0.70 -23.89
N LYS A 210 7.06 -1.46 -24.94
CA LYS A 210 7.55 -0.94 -26.22
C LYS A 210 6.41 -0.82 -27.23
N GLY A 211 5.61 0.25 -27.10
CA GLY A 211 4.47 0.51 -27.96
C GLY A 211 3.22 -0.29 -27.57
N ARG A 212 3.24 -1.62 -27.69
CA ARG A 212 2.16 -2.50 -27.22
C ARG A 212 2.69 -3.79 -26.60
N GLU A 213 1.90 -4.37 -25.72
CA GLU A 213 2.13 -5.70 -25.15
C GLU A 213 0.86 -6.52 -25.26
N VAL A 214 1.00 -7.84 -25.54
CA VAL A 214 -0.11 -8.79 -25.67
C VAL A 214 0.13 -9.93 -24.70
N ILE A 215 -0.86 -10.19 -23.87
CA ILE A 215 -0.83 -11.25 -22.86
C ILE A 215 -1.99 -12.19 -23.15
N THR A 216 -1.69 -13.47 -23.30
CA THR A 216 -2.68 -14.52 -23.58
C THR A 216 -2.61 -15.61 -22.51
N GLY A 217 -3.74 -16.22 -22.20
CA GLY A 217 -3.81 -17.31 -21.24
C GLY A 217 -5.15 -17.41 -20.53
N ASP A 218 -5.18 -18.16 -19.43
CA ASP A 218 -6.34 -18.21 -18.54
C ASP A 218 -6.26 -17.01 -17.56
N ILE A 219 -6.91 -15.92 -17.98
CA ILE A 219 -6.88 -14.65 -17.26
C ILE A 219 -8.19 -14.48 -16.49
N LYS A 220 -8.08 -14.32 -15.17
CA LYS A 220 -9.24 -14.15 -14.28
C LYS A 220 -9.73 -12.69 -14.24
N PHE A 221 -8.78 -11.76 -14.27
CA PHE A 221 -9.08 -10.34 -14.37
C PHE A 221 -7.95 -9.58 -15.04
N ALA A 222 -8.30 -8.47 -15.67
CA ALA A 222 -7.33 -7.51 -16.21
C ALA A 222 -7.88 -6.10 -16.10
N GLY A 223 -6.99 -5.14 -15.94
CA GLY A 223 -7.38 -3.74 -15.79
C GLY A 223 -6.20 -2.81 -15.55
N GLU A 224 -6.55 -1.63 -15.10
CA GLU A 224 -5.66 -0.52 -14.80
C GLU A 224 -5.80 -0.13 -13.33
N GLU A 225 -4.70 0.03 -12.63
CA GLU A 225 -4.72 0.36 -11.22
C GLU A 225 -3.90 1.60 -10.88
N SER A 226 -4.24 2.23 -9.78
CA SER A 226 -3.41 3.16 -9.04
C SER A 226 -3.44 2.78 -7.55
N ARG A 227 -2.83 3.58 -6.70
CA ARG A 227 -2.74 3.29 -5.26
C ARG A 227 -4.07 2.86 -4.63
N TYR A 228 -5.13 3.62 -4.87
CA TYR A 228 -6.42 3.41 -4.21
C TYR A 228 -7.55 2.97 -5.15
N TYR A 229 -7.32 2.99 -6.45
CA TYR A 229 -8.35 2.76 -7.45
C TYR A 229 -7.98 1.63 -8.40
N PHE A 230 -9.00 0.92 -8.85
CA PHE A 230 -8.88 -0.10 -9.89
C PHE A 230 -10.05 0.05 -10.87
N LYS A 231 -9.76 -0.13 -12.14
CA LYS A 231 -10.72 -0.17 -13.24
C LYS A 231 -10.39 -1.36 -14.13
N GLY A 232 -11.33 -2.29 -14.30
CA GLY A 232 -11.04 -3.50 -15.06
C GLY A 232 -12.21 -4.45 -15.17
N PHE A 233 -11.95 -5.55 -15.88
CA PHE A 233 -12.91 -6.63 -16.07
C PHE A 233 -12.47 -7.89 -15.32
N VAL A 234 -13.48 -8.60 -14.81
CA VAL A 234 -13.35 -9.92 -14.17
C VAL A 234 -14.21 -10.90 -14.92
N GLY A 235 -13.65 -12.05 -15.24
CA GLY A 235 -14.35 -13.11 -15.97
C GLY A 235 -13.38 -14.00 -16.73
N LYS A 236 -13.91 -14.73 -17.72
CA LYS A 236 -13.10 -15.54 -18.61
C LYS A 236 -12.49 -14.65 -19.71
N ILE A 237 -11.25 -14.22 -19.50
CA ILE A 237 -10.50 -13.40 -20.44
C ILE A 237 -9.44 -14.26 -21.11
N SER A 238 -9.38 -14.23 -22.43
CA SER A 238 -8.42 -15.04 -23.22
C SER A 238 -7.19 -14.24 -23.59
N SER A 239 -7.34 -12.94 -23.80
CA SER A 239 -6.25 -12.06 -24.22
C SER A 239 -6.42 -10.65 -23.66
N VAL A 240 -5.31 -10.01 -23.39
CA VAL A 240 -5.21 -8.61 -22.97
C VAL A 240 -4.21 -7.92 -23.90
N VAL A 241 -4.60 -6.76 -24.42
CA VAL A 241 -3.72 -5.92 -25.24
C VAL A 241 -3.54 -4.60 -24.52
N ILE A 242 -2.30 -4.25 -24.26
CA ILE A 242 -1.93 -3.01 -23.56
C ILE A 242 -1.17 -2.13 -24.54
N TYR A 243 -1.66 -0.93 -24.76
CA TYR A 243 -1.02 0.08 -25.59
C TYR A 243 -0.39 1.14 -24.71
N LYS A 244 0.89 1.42 -24.93
CA LYS A 244 1.53 2.62 -24.39
C LYS A 244 1.14 3.81 -25.22
N VAL A 245 0.58 4.82 -24.57
CA VAL A 245 0.15 6.07 -25.18
C VAL A 245 0.99 7.23 -24.65
N GLU A 246 0.71 8.44 -25.10
CA GLU A 246 1.44 9.63 -24.66
C GLU A 246 1.44 9.82 -23.13
N ASN A 247 2.42 10.56 -22.63
CA ASN A 247 2.59 10.92 -21.19
C ASN A 247 2.74 9.73 -20.23
N ASN A 248 3.40 8.67 -20.69
CA ASN A 248 3.63 7.48 -19.86
C ASN A 248 2.33 6.84 -19.33
N SER A 249 1.28 6.89 -20.14
CA SER A 249 -0.02 6.27 -19.85
C SER A 249 -0.24 5.04 -20.73
N THR A 250 -1.20 4.21 -20.33
CA THR A 250 -1.60 3.01 -21.05
C THR A 250 -3.09 3.02 -21.37
N LEU A 251 -3.47 2.27 -22.40
CA LEU A 251 -4.84 1.87 -22.67
C LEU A 251 -4.90 0.35 -22.76
N THR A 252 -5.70 -0.24 -21.89
CA THR A 252 -5.84 -1.70 -21.79
C THR A 252 -7.15 -2.15 -22.42
N LEU A 253 -7.06 -3.17 -23.29
CA LEU A 253 -8.19 -3.86 -23.89
C LEU A 253 -8.20 -5.31 -23.44
N VAL A 254 -9.39 -5.86 -23.24
CA VAL A 254 -9.59 -7.25 -22.89
C VAL A 254 -10.43 -7.96 -23.94
N GLU A 255 -10.01 -9.12 -24.38
CA GLU A 255 -10.80 -10.04 -25.17
C GLU A 255 -11.52 -11.00 -24.24
N ALA A 256 -12.83 -10.93 -24.23
CA ALA A 256 -13.58 -11.70 -23.28
C ALA A 256 -14.96 -12.12 -23.78
N ASN A 257 -15.39 -13.27 -23.27
CA ASN A 257 -16.74 -13.75 -23.45
C ASN A 257 -17.68 -13.22 -22.37
N SER A 258 -18.82 -12.70 -22.78
CA SER A 258 -19.91 -12.31 -21.90
C SER A 258 -20.47 -13.52 -21.11
N PRO A 259 -20.88 -13.40 -19.83
CA PRO A 259 -20.93 -12.17 -19.04
C PRO A 259 -19.57 -11.80 -18.36
N LEU A 260 -19.37 -10.53 -18.18
CA LEU A 260 -18.20 -9.97 -17.49
C LEU A 260 -18.64 -9.12 -16.29
N ILE A 261 -17.82 -9.06 -15.26
CA ILE A 261 -17.94 -8.03 -14.23
C ILE A 261 -17.01 -6.88 -14.62
N PHE A 262 -17.57 -5.68 -14.73
CA PHE A 262 -16.81 -4.45 -14.83
C PHE A 262 -16.78 -3.77 -13.47
N TYR A 263 -15.59 -3.62 -12.93
CA TYR A 263 -15.36 -2.85 -11.70
C TYR A 263 -14.60 -1.58 -12.04
N ALA A 264 -15.10 -0.45 -11.57
CA ALA A 264 -14.43 0.82 -11.66
C ALA A 264 -14.67 1.56 -10.34
N GLY A 265 -13.69 1.57 -9.46
CA GLY A 265 -13.90 2.10 -8.12
C GLY A 265 -12.67 2.02 -7.23
N THR A 266 -12.91 2.37 -5.97
CA THR A 266 -11.92 2.34 -4.91
C THR A 266 -11.62 0.90 -4.48
N LYS A 267 -10.35 0.61 -4.19
CA LYS A 267 -9.88 -0.70 -3.71
C LYS A 267 -10.33 -0.98 -2.27
N GLU A 268 -11.62 -0.84 -2.00
CA GLU A 268 -12.20 -1.27 -0.72
C GLU A 268 -12.19 -2.79 -0.61
N TYR A 269 -11.57 -3.32 0.43
CA TYR A 269 -11.42 -4.77 0.61
C TYR A 269 -12.74 -5.51 0.62
N SER A 270 -13.77 -4.98 1.27
CA SER A 270 -15.10 -5.57 1.34
C SER A 270 -15.77 -5.72 -0.03
N ARG A 271 -15.64 -4.71 -0.89
CA ARG A 271 -16.17 -4.74 -2.28
C ARG A 271 -15.38 -5.71 -3.16
N LEU A 272 -14.03 -5.59 -3.12
CA LEU A 272 -13.16 -6.45 -3.94
C LEU A 272 -13.30 -7.93 -3.59
N LYS A 273 -13.50 -8.26 -2.32
CA LYS A 273 -13.69 -9.64 -1.85
C LYS A 273 -14.96 -10.27 -2.43
N GLN A 274 -16.05 -9.52 -2.58
CA GLN A 274 -17.33 -10.02 -3.13
C GLN A 274 -17.22 -10.51 -4.58
N ILE A 275 -16.30 -9.91 -5.36
CA ILE A 275 -16.11 -10.21 -6.79
C ILE A 275 -14.81 -10.94 -7.09
N GLY A 276 -14.12 -11.48 -6.05
CA GLY A 276 -12.88 -12.22 -6.22
C GLY A 276 -11.65 -11.38 -6.57
N LEU A 277 -11.69 -10.06 -6.36
CA LEU A 277 -10.61 -9.12 -6.64
C LEU A 277 -9.74 -8.75 -5.42
N SER A 278 -9.84 -9.47 -4.29
CA SER A 278 -9.07 -9.14 -3.08
C SER A 278 -7.55 -9.06 -3.32
N ASP A 279 -7.06 -9.79 -4.31
CA ASP A 279 -5.64 -9.85 -4.65
C ASP A 279 -5.15 -8.67 -5.53
N VAL A 280 -6.05 -7.79 -5.99
CA VAL A 280 -5.69 -6.48 -6.58
C VAL A 280 -5.00 -5.60 -5.54
N ILE A 281 -5.26 -5.81 -4.23
CA ILE A 281 -4.56 -5.10 -3.16
C ILE A 281 -3.10 -5.56 -3.12
N ASP A 282 -2.18 -4.61 -3.32
CA ASP A 282 -0.74 -4.89 -3.33
C ASP A 282 -0.15 -4.92 -1.92
N TYR A 283 0.05 -6.11 -1.37
CA TYR A 283 0.66 -6.30 -0.05
C TYR A 283 2.19 -6.14 -0.05
N GLY A 284 2.83 -5.95 -1.20
CA GLY A 284 4.28 -5.79 -1.35
C GLY A 284 5.11 -7.03 -1.03
N THR A 285 6.42 -6.83 -0.88
CA THR A 285 7.40 -7.91 -0.62
C THR A 285 7.17 -8.61 0.72
N LEU A 286 6.70 -7.87 1.73
CA LEU A 286 6.36 -8.40 3.06
C LEU A 286 4.94 -9.00 3.13
N LYS A 287 4.38 -9.47 2.03
CA LYS A 287 3.01 -10.02 1.92
C LYS A 287 2.65 -10.98 3.05
N LEU A 288 3.60 -11.84 3.46
CA LEU A 288 3.40 -12.83 4.53
C LEU A 288 3.05 -12.17 5.88
N LEU A 289 3.57 -10.97 6.14
CA LEU A 289 3.31 -10.21 7.36
C LEU A 289 2.20 -9.18 7.17
N VAL A 290 2.19 -8.48 6.03
CA VAL A 290 1.25 -7.39 5.71
C VAL A 290 -0.18 -7.91 5.56
N LYS A 291 -0.40 -9.00 4.79
CA LYS A 291 -1.75 -9.52 4.51
C LYS A 291 -2.50 -9.94 5.79
N PRO A 292 -1.92 -10.69 6.74
CA PRO A 292 -2.60 -11.01 8.00
C PRO A 292 -2.92 -9.76 8.84
N LEU A 293 -1.98 -8.81 8.94
CA LEU A 293 -2.20 -7.58 9.70
C LEU A 293 -3.30 -6.72 9.07
N PHE A 294 -3.33 -6.64 7.73
CA PHE A 294 -4.37 -5.94 6.99
C PHE A 294 -5.75 -6.55 7.22
N ILE A 295 -5.88 -7.88 7.05
CA ILE A 295 -7.15 -8.59 7.27
C ILE A 295 -7.61 -8.42 8.73
N PHE A 296 -6.69 -8.51 9.67
CA PHE A 296 -7.00 -8.34 11.08
C PHE A 296 -7.43 -6.91 11.43
N MET A 297 -6.79 -5.89 10.85
CA MET A 297 -7.22 -4.50 11.01
C MET A 297 -8.62 -4.27 10.45
N TYR A 298 -8.92 -4.87 9.30
CA TYR A 298 -10.26 -4.84 8.70
C TYR A 298 -11.30 -5.53 9.58
N TRP A 299 -10.96 -6.70 10.14
CA TRP A 299 -11.81 -7.41 11.08
C TRP A 299 -12.14 -6.56 12.32
N ILE A 300 -11.14 -5.86 12.88
CA ILE A 300 -11.37 -4.91 13.98
C ILE A 300 -12.33 -3.80 13.54
N TYR A 301 -12.13 -3.25 12.34
CA TYR A 301 -12.98 -2.20 11.81
C TYR A 301 -14.45 -2.65 11.66
N GLU A 302 -14.69 -3.85 11.17
CA GLU A 302 -16.05 -4.41 11.06
C GLU A 302 -16.79 -4.47 12.40
N HIS A 303 -16.06 -4.57 13.52
CA HIS A 303 -16.65 -4.63 14.87
C HIS A 303 -16.74 -3.25 15.55
N LEU A 304 -15.74 -2.40 15.36
CA LEU A 304 -15.63 -1.11 16.05
C LEU A 304 -16.13 0.08 15.21
N HIS A 305 -16.32 -0.11 13.91
CA HIS A 305 -16.73 0.91 12.94
C HIS A 305 -15.91 2.21 13.00
N SER A 306 -14.65 2.11 13.43
CA SER A 306 -13.73 3.23 13.54
C SER A 306 -12.31 2.85 13.16
N TRP A 307 -11.76 3.50 12.14
CA TRP A 307 -10.39 3.28 11.72
C TRP A 307 -9.37 3.73 12.76
N VAL A 308 -9.66 4.79 13.51
CA VAL A 308 -8.81 5.23 14.62
C VAL A 308 -8.66 4.13 15.64
N PHE A 309 -9.79 3.58 16.14
CA PHE A 309 -9.76 2.48 17.10
C PHE A 309 -9.15 1.20 16.51
N SER A 310 -9.32 0.95 15.22
CA SER A 310 -8.70 -0.20 14.55
C SER A 310 -7.17 -0.10 14.55
N ILE A 311 -6.61 1.08 14.28
CA ILE A 311 -5.17 1.33 14.34
C ILE A 311 -4.66 1.19 15.78
N LEU A 312 -5.35 1.76 16.76
CA LEU A 312 -4.96 1.68 18.17
C LEU A 312 -5.02 0.23 18.69
N ALA A 313 -6.09 -0.50 18.39
CA ALA A 313 -6.25 -1.89 18.80
C ALA A 313 -5.22 -2.82 18.14
N LEU A 314 -4.98 -2.65 16.83
CA LEU A 314 -3.92 -3.37 16.13
C LEU A 314 -2.56 -3.11 16.75
N THR A 315 -2.24 -1.85 17.07
CA THR A 315 -0.99 -1.45 17.73
C THR A 315 -0.85 -2.15 19.09
N LEU A 316 -1.92 -2.14 19.89
CA LEU A 316 -1.94 -2.78 21.21
C LEU A 316 -1.69 -4.29 21.11
N ILE A 317 -2.35 -4.97 20.17
CA ILE A 317 -2.22 -6.42 20.00
C ILE A 317 -0.84 -6.80 19.52
N VAL A 318 -0.30 -6.11 18.52
CA VAL A 318 1.09 -6.30 18.08
C VAL A 318 2.06 -6.09 19.25
N ARG A 319 1.82 -5.06 20.06
CA ARG A 319 2.64 -4.76 21.25
C ARG A 319 2.57 -5.86 22.31
N LEU A 320 1.39 -6.39 22.57
CA LEU A 320 1.19 -7.51 23.49
C LEU A 320 1.92 -8.77 23.02
N PHE A 321 1.86 -9.06 21.72
CA PHE A 321 2.60 -10.17 21.10
C PHE A 321 4.12 -10.02 21.26
N MET A 322 4.62 -8.79 21.10
CA MET A 322 6.06 -8.49 21.26
C MET A 322 6.50 -8.33 22.73
N PHE A 323 5.55 -8.26 23.67
CA PHE A 323 5.83 -7.95 25.07
C PHE A 323 6.90 -8.85 25.72
N PRO A 324 6.88 -10.21 25.58
CA PRO A 324 7.89 -11.06 26.23
C PRO A 324 9.32 -10.70 25.82
N LEU A 325 9.51 -10.33 24.58
CA LEU A 325 10.83 -10.01 24.03
C LEU A 325 11.27 -8.60 24.45
N THR A 326 10.36 -7.63 24.37
CA THR A 326 10.62 -6.25 24.81
C THR A 326 10.81 -6.16 26.33
N TYR A 327 10.14 -7.01 27.11
CA TYR A 327 10.35 -7.13 28.56
C TYR A 327 11.80 -7.56 28.88
N LYS A 328 12.28 -8.65 28.27
CA LYS A 328 13.66 -9.13 28.47
C LYS A 328 14.69 -8.05 28.13
N SER A 329 14.48 -7.34 27.02
CA SER A 329 15.36 -6.25 26.60
C SER A 329 15.32 -5.07 27.59
N SER A 330 14.13 -4.67 28.06
CA SER A 330 13.98 -3.58 29.03
C SER A 330 14.67 -3.90 30.36
N VAL A 331 14.52 -5.14 30.87
CA VAL A 331 15.23 -5.60 32.06
C VAL A 331 16.74 -5.56 31.87
N SER A 332 17.23 -5.99 30.71
CA SER A 332 18.65 -5.92 30.37
C SER A 332 19.18 -4.49 30.36
N MET A 333 18.44 -3.56 29.76
CA MET A 333 18.79 -2.12 29.74
C MET A 333 18.81 -1.49 31.14
N MET A 334 17.88 -1.88 32.02
CA MET A 334 17.86 -1.41 33.40
C MET A 334 19.09 -1.89 34.19
N LYS A 335 19.49 -3.15 33.99
CA LYS A 335 20.74 -3.67 34.57
C LYS A 335 21.97 -2.92 34.08
N LEU A 336 21.99 -2.55 32.80
CA LEU A 336 23.04 -1.72 32.20
C LEU A 336 23.10 -0.32 32.86
N SER A 337 21.95 0.29 33.15
CA SER A 337 21.91 1.60 33.79
C SER A 337 22.52 1.58 35.23
N GLU A 338 22.52 0.45 35.89
CA GLU A 338 23.19 0.28 37.21
C GLU A 338 24.72 0.29 37.08
N LEU A 339 25.26 -0.01 35.90
CA LEU A 339 26.70 0.05 35.61
C LEU A 339 27.17 1.45 35.19
N ALA A 340 26.26 2.41 35.00
CA ALA A 340 26.57 3.76 34.51
C ALA A 340 27.68 4.45 35.33
N PRO A 341 27.70 4.45 36.67
CA PRO A 341 28.76 5.07 37.48
C PRO A 341 30.14 4.45 37.20
N LYS A 342 30.20 3.12 37.08
CA LYS A 342 31.47 2.42 36.74
C LYS A 342 31.95 2.72 35.34
N MET A 343 31.03 2.83 34.40
CA MET A 343 31.34 3.25 33.01
C MET A 343 31.91 4.67 32.98
N GLN A 344 31.37 5.57 33.79
CA GLN A 344 31.84 6.95 33.84
C GLN A 344 33.28 6.98 34.47
N GLU A 345 33.55 6.21 35.52
CA GLU A 345 34.89 6.09 36.08
C GLU A 345 35.93 5.57 35.07
N ILE A 346 35.58 4.53 34.28
CA ILE A 346 36.44 4.02 33.22
C ILE A 346 36.70 5.11 32.16
N ARG A 347 35.69 5.89 31.76
CA ARG A 347 35.83 6.98 30.79
C ARG A 347 36.74 8.10 31.30
N GLU A 348 36.65 8.47 32.55
CA GLU A 348 37.50 9.47 33.13
C GLU A 348 38.95 8.96 33.26
N ARG A 349 39.13 7.69 33.65
CA ARG A 349 40.45 7.07 33.81
C ARG A 349 41.20 6.89 32.49
N TYR A 350 40.51 6.55 31.42
CA TYR A 350 41.12 6.26 30.11
C TYR A 350 40.76 7.32 29.06
N LYS A 351 40.58 8.57 29.49
CA LYS A 351 40.15 9.67 28.64
C LYS A 351 41.05 9.90 27.40
N ASP A 352 42.38 9.70 27.60
CA ASP A 352 43.39 9.93 26.60
C ASP A 352 43.74 8.67 25.77
N ASP A 353 43.11 7.52 26.11
CA ASP A 353 43.29 6.25 25.40
C ASP A 353 41.91 5.64 25.04
N PRO A 354 41.33 6.03 23.88
CA PRO A 354 40.01 5.57 23.46
C PRO A 354 39.92 4.06 23.25
N ILE A 355 41.02 3.43 22.84
CA ILE A 355 41.07 1.97 22.60
C ILE A 355 40.96 1.23 23.92
N LYS A 356 41.79 1.60 24.88
CA LYS A 356 41.79 0.98 26.22
C LYS A 356 40.51 1.27 26.99
N MET A 357 39.94 2.47 26.83
CA MET A 357 38.63 2.82 27.38
C MET A 357 37.55 1.84 26.91
N GLN A 358 37.53 1.57 25.60
CA GLN A 358 36.54 0.68 25.00
C GLN A 358 36.74 -0.77 25.44
N GLU A 359 38.00 -1.21 25.54
CA GLU A 359 38.34 -2.54 26.04
C GLU A 359 37.85 -2.77 27.49
N GLU A 360 38.08 -1.80 28.38
CA GLU A 360 37.65 -1.87 29.78
C GLU A 360 36.12 -1.80 29.94
N ILE A 361 35.43 -1.03 29.11
CA ILE A 361 33.95 -1.02 29.04
C ILE A 361 33.43 -2.39 28.59
N MET A 362 34.05 -3.01 27.59
CA MET A 362 33.64 -4.35 27.13
C MET A 362 33.93 -5.43 28.17
N LYS A 363 35.04 -5.33 28.92
CA LYS A 363 35.32 -6.21 30.08
C LYS A 363 34.26 -6.05 31.18
N LEU A 364 33.86 -4.81 31.46
CA LEU A 364 32.79 -4.53 32.42
C LEU A 364 31.46 -5.19 32.01
N TYR A 365 31.09 -5.11 30.74
CA TYR A 365 29.90 -5.76 30.20
C TYR A 365 29.99 -7.29 30.30
N SER A 366 31.13 -7.86 29.94
CA SER A 366 31.36 -9.29 30.02
C SER A 366 31.27 -9.80 31.45
N GLN A 367 31.90 -9.09 32.42
CA GLN A 367 31.84 -9.44 33.85
C GLN A 367 30.44 -9.34 34.44
N ALA A 368 29.63 -8.39 33.95
CA ALA A 368 28.24 -8.24 34.34
C ALA A 368 27.30 -9.23 33.66
N GLY A 369 27.80 -10.09 32.78
CA GLY A 369 26.97 -10.98 31.93
C GLY A 369 26.04 -10.24 30.97
N PHE A 370 26.40 -9.03 30.59
CA PHE A 370 25.58 -8.17 29.73
C PHE A 370 26.01 -8.30 28.28
N ASN A 371 25.02 -8.51 27.39
CA ASN A 371 25.24 -8.45 25.96
C ASN A 371 24.80 -7.06 25.43
N PRO A 372 25.71 -6.22 24.92
CA PRO A 372 25.38 -4.89 24.41
C PRO A 372 24.37 -4.91 23.26
N MET A 373 24.26 -6.03 22.55
CA MET A 373 23.26 -6.23 21.49
C MET A 373 21.83 -6.31 22.02
N SER A 374 21.63 -6.66 23.30
CA SER A 374 20.28 -6.77 23.88
C SER A 374 19.54 -5.44 23.96
N GLY A 375 20.26 -4.31 24.00
CA GLY A 375 19.68 -2.97 24.02
C GLY A 375 19.08 -2.52 22.68
N CYS A 376 19.65 -2.99 21.57
CA CYS A 376 19.16 -2.64 20.24
C CYS A 376 18.13 -3.64 19.67
N LEU A 377 17.96 -4.80 20.30
CA LEU A 377 17.04 -5.85 19.85
C LEU A 377 15.60 -5.36 19.64
N PRO A 378 15.00 -4.49 20.51
CA PRO A 378 13.67 -3.95 20.26
C PRO A 378 13.57 -3.15 18.96
N ILE A 379 14.59 -2.35 18.66
CA ILE A 379 14.62 -1.53 17.44
C ILE A 379 14.70 -2.42 16.21
N LEU A 380 15.59 -3.42 16.22
CA LEU A 380 15.74 -4.38 15.12
C LEU A 380 14.43 -5.14 14.84
N LEU A 381 13.71 -5.52 15.89
CA LEU A 381 12.44 -6.22 15.77
C LEU A 381 11.31 -5.28 15.31
N GLN A 382 11.39 -4.00 15.70
CA GLN A 382 10.39 -2.99 15.34
C GLN A 382 10.41 -2.64 13.85
N ILE A 383 11.58 -2.73 13.18
CA ILE A 383 11.73 -2.32 11.78
C ILE A 383 10.80 -3.11 10.83
N PRO A 384 10.81 -4.45 10.80
CA PRO A 384 9.89 -5.21 9.95
C PRO A 384 8.41 -4.94 10.28
N VAL A 385 8.09 -4.80 11.56
CA VAL A 385 6.72 -4.49 12.01
C VAL A 385 6.30 -3.10 11.54
N PHE A 386 7.20 -2.12 11.63
CA PHE A 386 6.95 -0.76 11.14
C PHE A 386 6.65 -0.76 9.64
N PHE A 387 7.49 -1.39 8.82
CA PHE A 387 7.27 -1.45 7.38
C PHE A 387 5.99 -2.19 7.01
N ALA A 388 5.67 -3.28 7.72
CA ALA A 388 4.42 -3.99 7.51
C ALA A 388 3.20 -3.13 7.83
N LEU A 389 3.20 -2.44 8.96
CA LEU A 389 2.11 -1.53 9.36
C LEU A 389 2.04 -0.29 8.46
N TYR A 390 3.17 0.27 8.07
CA TYR A 390 3.24 1.33 7.08
C TYR A 390 2.55 0.91 5.77
N LYS A 391 2.89 -0.28 5.25
CA LYS A 391 2.27 -0.82 4.03
C LYS A 391 0.77 -1.04 4.24
N VAL A 392 0.34 -1.65 5.37
CA VAL A 392 -1.09 -1.81 5.70
C VAL A 392 -1.85 -0.49 5.63
N LEU A 393 -1.34 0.55 6.29
CA LEU A 393 -1.99 1.86 6.32
C LEU A 393 -1.95 2.55 4.95
N THR A 394 -0.90 2.33 4.16
CA THR A 394 -0.75 2.91 2.83
C THR A 394 -1.72 2.32 1.82
N ILE A 395 -2.00 1.00 1.89
CA ILE A 395 -2.90 0.31 0.95
C ILE A 395 -4.36 0.34 1.37
N THR A 396 -4.68 0.77 2.59
CA THR A 396 -6.07 0.84 3.09
C THR A 396 -6.76 2.08 2.53
N ALA A 397 -7.54 1.87 1.47
CA ALA A 397 -8.22 2.95 0.76
C ALA A 397 -9.24 3.70 1.63
N ASP A 398 -9.90 2.99 2.53
CA ASP A 398 -10.91 3.57 3.44
C ASP A 398 -10.35 4.66 4.37
N LEU A 399 -9.04 4.68 4.63
CA LEU A 399 -8.40 5.72 5.43
C LEU A 399 -8.45 7.11 4.79
N GLN A 400 -8.77 7.20 3.48
CA GLN A 400 -8.98 8.48 2.81
C GLN A 400 -10.18 9.24 3.39
N LEU A 401 -11.20 8.52 3.84
CA LEU A 401 -12.42 9.08 4.44
C LEU A 401 -12.42 9.02 5.98
N ALA A 402 -11.42 8.38 6.57
CA ALA A 402 -11.30 8.27 8.01
C ALA A 402 -10.77 9.58 8.59
N SER A 403 -11.59 10.27 9.37
CA SER A 403 -11.22 11.50 10.07
C SER A 403 -10.91 11.26 11.55
N MET A 404 -10.13 12.13 12.15
CA MET A 404 -9.85 12.15 13.59
C MET A 404 -9.63 13.58 14.07
N PHE A 405 -10.50 14.08 14.93
CA PHE A 405 -10.45 15.46 15.48
C PHE A 405 -10.28 16.52 14.37
N TRP A 406 -9.10 17.14 14.28
CA TRP A 406 -8.74 18.15 13.26
C TRP A 406 -8.20 17.52 11.96
N ILE A 407 -7.98 16.25 11.92
CA ILE A 407 -7.41 15.54 10.76
C ILE A 407 -8.56 15.06 9.87
N PRO A 408 -8.71 15.60 8.65
CA PRO A 408 -9.81 15.24 7.76
C PRO A 408 -9.65 13.87 7.13
N SER A 409 -8.41 13.38 7.00
CA SER A 409 -8.09 12.09 6.40
C SER A 409 -6.84 11.48 7.03
N LEU A 410 -6.96 10.26 7.54
CA LEU A 410 -5.82 9.51 8.08
C LEU A 410 -4.82 9.06 7.00
N ALA A 411 -5.23 9.06 5.74
CA ALA A 411 -4.37 8.77 4.59
C ALA A 411 -3.50 9.97 4.16
N GLN A 412 -3.80 11.17 4.67
CA GLN A 412 -3.08 12.41 4.37
C GLN A 412 -2.24 12.86 5.58
N LYS A 413 -1.31 13.78 5.34
CA LYS A 413 -0.53 14.41 6.41
C LYS A 413 -1.42 15.25 7.32
N ASP A 414 -1.01 15.38 8.57
CA ASP A 414 -1.68 16.28 9.53
C ASP A 414 -1.51 17.75 9.08
N PRO A 415 -2.61 18.47 8.78
CA PRO A 415 -2.55 19.84 8.26
C PRO A 415 -1.94 20.84 9.24
N TYR A 416 -2.02 20.57 10.55
CA TYR A 416 -1.50 21.45 11.59
C TYR A 416 -0.22 20.96 12.26
N TYR A 417 0.31 19.78 11.84
CA TYR A 417 1.51 19.17 12.42
C TYR A 417 1.44 18.89 13.93
N ILE A 418 0.25 18.92 14.52
CA ILE A 418 0.06 18.67 15.95
C ILE A 418 0.45 17.24 16.31
N LEU A 419 0.01 16.28 15.51
CA LEU A 419 0.28 14.86 15.76
C LEU A 419 1.77 14.50 15.63
N PRO A 420 2.54 14.97 14.63
CA PRO A 420 4.00 14.82 14.58
C PRO A 420 4.72 15.43 15.78
N ILE A 421 4.30 16.63 16.22
CA ILE A 421 4.86 17.30 17.41
C ILE A 421 4.58 16.45 18.66
N LEU A 422 3.34 15.97 18.83
CA LEU A 422 2.97 15.10 19.94
C LEU A 422 3.80 13.80 19.92
N MET A 423 4.01 13.22 18.75
CA MET A 423 4.87 12.06 18.56
C MET A 423 6.31 12.35 19.05
N GLY A 424 6.90 13.45 18.61
CA GLY A 424 8.23 13.88 19.05
C GLY A 424 8.33 14.10 20.56
N LEU A 425 7.32 14.71 21.16
CA LEU A 425 7.23 14.90 22.62
C LEU A 425 7.16 13.55 23.35
N THR A 426 6.41 12.57 22.83
CA THR A 426 6.38 11.22 23.42
C THR A 426 7.73 10.50 23.30
N MET A 427 8.48 10.70 22.21
CA MET A 427 9.84 10.17 22.06
C MET A 427 10.80 10.78 23.10
N ILE A 428 10.72 12.10 23.29
CA ILE A 428 11.52 12.79 24.31
C ILE A 428 11.13 12.33 25.72
N ALA A 429 9.83 12.22 26.01
CA ALA A 429 9.36 11.73 27.31
C ALA A 429 9.87 10.31 27.61
N GLN A 430 9.97 9.45 26.61
CA GLN A 430 10.53 8.11 26.79
C GLN A 430 12.00 8.15 27.19
N GLN A 431 12.80 9.10 26.68
CA GLN A 431 14.20 9.28 27.09
C GLN A 431 14.32 9.64 28.57
N PHE A 432 13.40 10.45 29.11
CA PHE A 432 13.41 10.77 30.55
C PHE A 432 13.07 9.58 31.44
N ILE A 433 12.20 8.68 30.97
CA ILE A 433 11.78 7.48 31.76
C ILE A 433 12.83 6.38 31.71
N SER A 434 13.48 6.23 30.57
CA SER A 434 14.49 5.20 30.32
C SER A 434 15.74 5.82 29.68
N PRO A 435 16.49 6.66 30.42
CA PRO A 435 17.68 7.31 29.89
C PRO A 435 18.76 6.28 29.58
N ASN A 436 19.50 6.51 28.51
CA ASN A 436 20.67 5.73 28.20
C ASN A 436 21.79 6.08 29.21
N PRO A 437 22.51 5.10 29.74
CA PRO A 437 23.64 5.36 30.64
C PRO A 437 24.78 6.14 29.97
N ASP A 438 24.91 6.06 28.65
CA ASP A 438 25.85 6.85 27.87
C ASP A 438 25.29 8.23 27.53
N LYS A 439 25.89 9.30 28.07
CA LYS A 439 25.48 10.69 27.85
C LYS A 439 25.50 11.07 26.37
N THR A 440 26.52 10.62 25.62
CA THR A 440 26.63 10.91 24.18
C THR A 440 25.51 10.25 23.40
N GLN A 441 25.25 9.00 23.71
CA GLN A 441 24.18 8.23 23.07
C GLN A 441 22.81 8.84 23.42
N ASN A 442 22.61 9.25 24.67
CA ASN A 442 21.38 9.92 25.10
C ASN A 442 21.15 11.22 24.37
N PHE A 443 22.19 12.05 24.21
CA PHE A 443 22.14 13.29 23.42
C PHE A 443 21.76 13.01 21.94
N MET A 444 22.39 12.00 21.32
CA MET A 444 22.08 11.58 19.95
C MET A 444 20.61 11.15 19.80
N MET A 445 20.02 10.52 20.82
CA MET A 445 18.63 10.12 20.81
C MET A 445 17.68 11.33 20.87
N TYR A 446 18.01 12.41 21.59
CA TYR A 446 17.24 13.64 21.56
C TYR A 446 17.27 14.29 20.19
N ILE A 447 18.45 14.40 19.57
CA ILE A 447 18.58 14.93 18.20
C ILE A 447 17.77 14.06 17.22
N SER A 448 17.85 12.75 17.34
CA SER A 448 17.06 11.83 16.51
C SER A 448 15.56 12.04 16.70
N SER A 449 15.08 12.26 17.93
CA SER A 449 13.66 12.54 18.18
C SER A 449 13.17 13.78 17.46
N ILE A 450 14.00 14.84 17.43
CA ILE A 450 13.70 16.07 16.70
C ILE A 450 13.71 15.80 15.19
N ALA A 451 14.74 15.13 14.68
CA ALA A 451 14.83 14.79 13.26
C ALA A 451 13.65 13.93 12.78
N PHE A 452 13.25 12.93 13.58
CA PHE A 452 12.06 12.11 13.29
C PHE A 452 10.77 12.92 13.30
N THR A 453 10.62 13.91 14.18
CA THR A 453 9.45 14.80 14.19
C THR A 453 9.30 15.53 12.85
N PHE A 454 10.39 16.07 12.31
CA PHE A 454 10.37 16.72 10.99
C PHE A 454 10.10 15.74 9.85
N LEU A 455 10.73 14.57 9.89
CA LEU A 455 10.53 13.53 8.89
C LEU A 455 9.06 13.09 8.84
N PHE A 456 8.46 12.78 9.98
CA PHE A 456 7.09 12.30 10.09
C PHE A 456 6.03 13.39 9.84
N ALA A 457 6.41 14.66 9.80
CA ALA A 457 5.53 15.75 9.40
C ALA A 457 4.98 15.61 7.96
N SER A 458 5.69 14.88 7.10
CA SER A 458 5.28 14.62 5.72
C SER A 458 4.51 13.31 5.52
N PHE A 459 4.44 12.45 6.56
CA PHE A 459 3.81 11.15 6.48
C PHE A 459 2.29 11.19 6.74
N PRO A 460 1.53 10.18 6.27
CA PRO A 460 0.10 10.06 6.58
C PRO A 460 -0.18 10.04 8.08
N ALA A 461 -1.22 10.76 8.49
CA ALA A 461 -1.57 10.91 9.91
C ALA A 461 -1.87 9.57 10.61
N GLY A 462 -2.42 8.59 9.90
CA GLY A 462 -2.63 7.23 10.44
C GLY A 462 -1.34 6.55 10.89
N LEU A 463 -0.23 6.76 10.17
CA LEU A 463 1.09 6.24 10.56
C LEU A 463 1.66 6.98 11.76
N VAL A 464 1.53 8.31 11.78
CA VAL A 464 1.99 9.12 12.91
C VAL A 464 1.18 8.80 14.17
N LEU A 465 -0.13 8.55 14.03
CA LEU A 465 -1.00 8.09 15.12
C LEU A 465 -0.52 6.73 15.68
N TYR A 466 -0.25 5.77 14.80
CA TYR A 466 0.32 4.48 15.19
C TYR A 466 1.60 4.68 16.01
N TRP A 467 2.54 5.49 15.49
CA TRP A 467 3.83 5.70 16.15
C TRP A 467 3.70 6.40 17.50
N THR A 468 2.86 7.43 17.56
CA THR A 468 2.56 8.16 18.81
C THR A 468 2.00 7.22 19.87
N PHE A 469 0.99 6.41 19.51
CA PHE A 469 0.38 5.47 20.43
C PHE A 469 1.36 4.36 20.85
N ASN A 470 2.18 3.86 19.92
CA ASN A 470 3.23 2.91 20.24
C ASN A 470 4.26 3.47 21.24
N ASN A 471 4.64 4.74 21.14
CA ASN A 471 5.49 5.43 22.13
C ASN A 471 4.81 5.52 23.49
N ILE A 472 3.54 5.89 23.54
CA ILE A 472 2.75 5.95 24.80
C ILE A 472 2.72 4.57 25.48
N LEU A 473 2.46 3.52 24.71
CA LEU A 473 2.48 2.14 25.25
C LEU A 473 3.88 1.74 25.74
N ASN A 474 4.93 2.19 25.06
CA ASN A 474 6.31 1.94 25.45
C ASN A 474 6.67 2.63 26.77
N ILE A 475 6.26 3.89 26.93
CA ILE A 475 6.39 4.66 28.18
C ILE A 475 5.71 3.91 29.33
N PHE A 476 4.45 3.51 29.12
CA PHE A 476 3.66 2.79 30.12
C PHE A 476 4.30 1.45 30.48
N GLN A 477 4.73 0.68 29.50
CA GLN A 477 5.45 -0.58 29.69
C GLN A 477 6.74 -0.39 30.50
N SER A 478 7.56 0.59 30.13
CA SER A 478 8.82 0.88 30.82
C SER A 478 8.57 1.30 32.28
N TYR A 479 7.55 2.10 32.52
CA TYR A 479 7.14 2.49 33.88
C TYR A 479 6.71 1.28 34.70
N LEU A 480 5.87 0.41 34.16
CA LEU A 480 5.43 -0.83 34.85
C LEU A 480 6.59 -1.74 35.19
N ILE A 481 7.49 -1.99 34.22
CA ILE A 481 8.65 -2.85 34.42
C ILE A 481 9.55 -2.28 35.54
N LYS A 482 9.82 -0.97 35.46
CA LYS A 482 10.60 -0.27 36.49
C LYS A 482 9.98 -0.43 37.87
N ARG A 483 8.69 -0.24 38.02
CA ARG A 483 7.98 -0.38 39.30
C ARG A 483 8.01 -1.80 39.83
N LEU A 484 7.87 -2.81 38.99
CA LEU A 484 7.90 -4.22 39.39
C LEU A 484 9.29 -4.62 39.88
N ILE A 485 10.36 -4.25 39.19
CA ILE A 485 11.74 -4.59 39.57
C ILE A 485 12.14 -3.91 40.88
N PHE A 486 11.82 -2.63 41.08
CA PHE A 486 12.15 -1.96 42.34
C PHE A 486 11.36 -2.50 43.54
N LYS A 487 10.09 -2.89 43.32
CA LYS A 487 9.27 -3.51 44.38
C LYS A 487 9.84 -4.85 44.85
N ASP A 488 10.44 -5.62 43.96
CA ASP A 488 11.07 -6.90 44.32
C ASP A 488 12.41 -6.68 45.02
N LYS A 489 13.19 -5.66 44.70
CA LYS A 489 14.42 -5.28 45.44
C LYS A 489 14.10 -4.86 46.87
N ASP A 490 13.10 -4.00 47.08
CA ASP A 490 12.67 -3.59 48.43
C ASP A 490 12.18 -4.75 49.30
N LYS A 491 11.51 -5.72 48.68
CA LYS A 491 11.09 -6.94 49.39
C LYS A 491 12.27 -7.84 49.74
N GLY A 492 13.25 -7.96 48.84
CA GLY A 492 14.49 -8.70 49.04
C GLY A 492 15.32 -8.12 50.19
N GLU A 493 15.53 -6.80 50.21
CA GLU A 493 16.27 -6.12 51.30
C GLU A 493 15.56 -6.22 52.67
N LYS A 494 14.21 -6.09 52.70
CA LYS A 494 13.43 -6.28 53.93
C LYS A 494 13.47 -7.72 54.45
N SER A 495 13.53 -8.69 53.54
CA SER A 495 13.66 -10.11 53.87
C SER A 495 15.05 -10.44 54.47
N ILE A 496 16.12 -9.85 53.92
CA ILE A 496 17.48 -10.02 54.41
C ILE A 496 17.66 -9.33 55.78
N LYS A 497 17.16 -8.09 55.94
CA LYS A 497 17.17 -7.39 57.24
C LYS A 497 16.36 -8.09 58.34
N LYS A 498 15.36 -8.91 57.97
CA LYS A 498 14.56 -9.72 58.91
C LYS A 498 15.24 -11.04 59.30
N LYS A 499 16.19 -11.55 58.48
CA LYS A 499 16.97 -12.77 58.80
C LYS A 499 18.25 -12.48 59.55
N VAL A 500 18.67 -11.22 59.63
CA VAL A 500 19.90 -10.77 60.34
C VAL A 500 19.58 -10.16 61.71
N LYS A 501 18.31 -10.04 62.08
CA LYS A 501 17.82 -9.80 63.43
C LYS A 501 17.31 -11.12 64.02
#